data_fb5275f24a993b492ddc51ebe966744a
#
_entry.id   fb5275f24a993b492ddc51ebe966744a
#
_cell.length_a   1.000
_cell.length_b   1.000
_cell.length_c   1.000
_cell.angle_alpha   90.00
_cell.angle_beta   90.00
_cell.angle_gamma   90.00
#
_symmetry.space_group_name_H-M   'P 1'
#
loop_
_entity.id
_entity.type
_entity.pdbx_description
1 polymer ?
#
loop_
_entity_poly.entity_id
_entity_poly.type
_entity_poly.pdbx_seq_one_letter_code
_entity_poly.pdbx_strand_id
1 'polypeptide(L)'
;MEAEKIKDSIKRAAQELFRKFGYHKTSVNEIAKRAKIAKATIYKYFDSKEHVLHTLLMDYIRVSVDDLISTNTSEIDEEAHLSNLIMKTCRLSYTVCNEFIGWDFIRESTNSQDFLKNLSNELEELLLASFNRLKSIRQMDNFHQRMRFLIKCSKNIVFSFAFTSVSDSDVRKNFVSFQKEILPYLVKAAITI
;
A
#
# COMPACT_ATOMS: atom_id res chain seq x y z
N MET A 1 20.25 -8.25 17.53
CA MET A 1 19.12 -8.44 18.48
C MET A 1 18.68 -7.14 19.16
N GLU A 2 19.55 -6.37 19.82
CA GLU A 2 19.17 -5.14 20.51
C GLU A 2 18.78 -3.99 19.56
N ALA A 3 19.56 -3.78 18.48
CA ALA A 3 19.28 -2.77 17.47
C ALA A 3 17.91 -2.98 16.80
N GLU A 4 17.52 -4.22 16.55
CA GLU A 4 16.23 -4.55 15.92
C GLU A 4 15.06 -4.27 16.88
N LYS A 5 15.21 -4.59 18.16
CA LYS A 5 14.22 -4.24 19.20
C LYS A 5 14.00 -2.74 19.30
N ILE A 6 15.07 -1.94 19.15
CA ILE A 6 14.98 -0.48 19.17
C ILE A 6 14.25 0.03 17.94
N LYS A 7 14.59 -0.45 16.74
CA LYS A 7 13.88 -0.11 15.49
C LYS A 7 12.39 -0.45 15.58
N ASP A 8 12.05 -1.62 16.09
CA ASP A 8 10.66 -2.04 16.26
C ASP A 8 9.91 -1.18 17.29
N SER A 9 10.59 -0.74 18.35
CA SER A 9 10.00 0.20 19.31
C SER A 9 9.71 1.56 18.67
N ILE A 10 10.63 2.07 17.83
CA ILE A 10 10.45 3.32 17.09
C ILE A 10 9.29 3.18 16.10
N LYS A 11 9.25 2.10 15.31
CA LYS A 11 8.18 1.84 14.34
C LYS A 11 6.82 1.76 15.00
N ARG A 12 6.68 1.02 16.12
CA ARG A 12 5.43 0.93 16.90
C ARG A 12 4.97 2.27 17.42
N ALA A 13 5.87 3.05 18.03
CA ALA A 13 5.55 4.37 18.52
C ALA A 13 5.10 5.32 17.40
N ALA A 14 5.79 5.28 16.26
CA ALA A 14 5.44 6.07 15.09
C ALA A 14 4.07 5.66 14.52
N GLN A 15 3.80 4.36 14.40
CA GLN A 15 2.53 3.83 13.93
C GLN A 15 1.35 4.30 14.76
N GLU A 16 1.45 4.22 16.10
CA GLU A 16 0.41 4.69 17.01
C GLU A 16 0.14 6.20 16.84
N LEU A 17 1.20 7.00 16.72
CA LEU A 17 1.08 8.45 16.61
C LEU A 17 0.56 8.87 15.22
N PHE A 18 1.04 8.23 14.14
CA PHE A 18 0.57 8.51 12.79
C PHE A 18 -0.92 8.16 12.63
N ARG A 19 -1.37 7.03 13.17
CA ARG A 19 -2.79 6.66 13.14
C ARG A 19 -3.67 7.61 13.96
N LYS A 20 -3.16 8.10 15.09
CA LYS A 20 -3.94 8.94 16.00
C LYS A 20 -3.99 10.39 15.58
N PHE A 21 -2.88 10.94 15.09
CA PHE A 21 -2.72 12.37 14.85
C PHE A 21 -2.41 12.71 13.39
N GLY A 22 -2.11 11.72 12.56
CA GLY A 22 -1.63 11.86 11.20
C GLY A 22 -0.10 12.07 11.14
N TYR A 23 0.48 11.73 10.00
CA TYR A 23 1.93 11.89 9.78
C TYR A 23 2.38 13.35 9.95
N HIS A 24 1.64 14.29 9.39
CA HIS A 24 2.03 15.71 9.38
C HIS A 24 2.13 16.30 10.78
N LYS A 25 1.18 15.99 11.65
CA LYS A 25 1.10 16.52 13.03
C LYS A 25 2.01 15.79 14.01
N THR A 26 2.65 14.69 13.63
CA THR A 26 3.55 13.94 14.49
C THR A 26 5.00 14.40 14.31
N SER A 27 5.70 14.65 15.40
CA SER A 27 7.12 15.03 15.42
C SER A 27 8.02 13.86 15.84
N VAL A 28 9.32 13.91 15.45
CA VAL A 28 10.32 12.93 15.90
C VAL A 28 10.50 12.96 17.44
N ASN A 29 10.30 14.13 18.08
CA ASN A 29 10.35 14.26 19.53
C ASN A 29 9.23 13.46 20.22
N GLU A 30 8.02 13.49 19.67
CA GLU A 30 6.88 12.72 20.20
C GLU A 30 7.10 11.22 20.02
N ILE A 31 7.65 10.81 18.86
CA ILE A 31 8.01 9.41 18.60
C ILE A 31 9.06 8.95 19.64
N ALA A 32 10.12 9.73 19.87
CA ALA A 32 11.16 9.42 20.85
C ALA A 32 10.58 9.29 22.27
N LYS A 33 9.74 10.24 22.68
CA LYS A 33 9.04 10.23 23.97
C LYS A 33 8.16 8.98 24.12
N ARG A 34 7.40 8.64 23.08
CA ARG A 34 6.51 7.47 23.06
C ARG A 34 7.29 6.16 23.11
N ALA A 35 8.41 6.07 22.37
CA ALA A 35 9.32 4.92 22.38
C ALA A 35 10.21 4.84 23.63
N LYS A 36 10.17 5.85 24.52
CA LYS A 36 11.00 5.98 25.74
C LYS A 36 12.50 5.95 25.44
N ILE A 37 12.94 6.63 24.41
CA ILE A 37 14.34 6.76 23.99
C ILE A 37 14.69 8.23 23.73
N ALA A 38 16.00 8.53 23.64
CA ALA A 38 16.45 9.85 23.22
C ALA A 38 16.20 10.09 21.74
N LYS A 39 15.88 11.34 21.33
CA LYS A 39 15.75 11.74 19.91
C LYS A 39 16.97 11.34 19.07
N ALA A 40 18.19 11.52 19.62
CA ALA A 40 19.43 11.14 18.98
C ALA A 40 19.50 9.65 18.66
N THR A 41 18.83 8.79 19.46
CA THR A 41 18.75 7.37 19.22
C THR A 41 17.92 7.05 17.96
N ILE A 42 16.86 7.82 17.68
CA ILE A 42 16.08 7.65 16.42
C ILE A 42 17.00 7.89 15.24
N TYR A 43 17.77 8.99 15.24
CA TYR A 43 18.65 9.34 14.12
C TYR A 43 19.85 8.40 13.91
N LYS A 44 20.13 7.49 14.85
CA LYS A 44 21.09 6.41 14.62
C LYS A 44 20.55 5.30 13.71
N TYR A 45 19.23 5.17 13.57
CA TYR A 45 18.56 4.10 12.83
C TYR A 45 17.73 4.59 11.64
N PHE A 46 17.29 5.85 11.68
CA PHE A 46 16.42 6.44 10.66
C PHE A 46 16.86 7.88 10.39
N ASP A 47 17.18 8.19 9.15
CA ASP A 47 17.70 9.49 8.74
C ASP A 47 16.67 10.63 8.92
N SER A 48 15.38 10.28 8.84
CA SER A 48 14.28 11.25 8.90
C SER A 48 12.99 10.61 9.42
N LYS A 49 11.99 11.44 9.74
CA LYS A 49 10.62 10.98 10.03
C LYS A 49 10.00 10.25 8.83
N GLU A 50 10.34 10.71 7.63
CA GLU A 50 9.91 10.11 6.38
C GLU A 50 10.49 8.69 6.20
N HIS A 51 11.78 8.48 6.55
CA HIS A 51 12.40 7.16 6.54
C HIS A 51 11.74 6.21 7.55
N VAL A 52 11.31 6.71 8.73
CA VAL A 52 10.52 5.90 9.69
C VAL A 52 9.18 5.48 9.06
N LEU A 53 8.47 6.42 8.43
CA LEU A 53 7.19 6.15 7.77
C LEU A 53 7.37 5.13 6.64
N HIS A 54 8.35 5.35 5.74
CA HIS A 54 8.63 4.46 4.62
C HIS A 54 8.89 3.03 5.09
N THR A 55 9.79 2.85 6.08
CA THR A 55 10.12 1.52 6.60
C THR A 55 8.88 0.84 7.21
N LEU A 56 8.09 1.59 7.99
CA LEU A 56 6.86 1.08 8.60
C LEU A 56 5.84 0.64 7.53
N LEU A 57 5.65 1.44 6.49
CA LEU A 57 4.72 1.15 5.42
C LEU A 57 5.18 -0.05 4.58
N MET A 58 6.48 -0.15 4.29
CA MET A 58 7.02 -1.27 3.56
C MET A 58 6.91 -2.59 4.33
N ASP A 59 7.16 -2.57 5.65
CA ASP A 59 6.93 -3.74 6.51
C ASP A 59 5.46 -4.16 6.49
N TYR A 60 4.53 -3.20 6.62
CA TYR A 60 3.09 -3.46 6.59
C TYR A 60 2.63 -4.01 5.23
N ILE A 61 3.12 -3.44 4.15
CA ILE A 61 2.81 -3.86 2.77
C ILE A 61 3.35 -5.27 2.51
N ARG A 62 4.60 -5.57 2.88
CA ARG A 62 5.21 -6.89 2.68
C ARG A 62 4.43 -7.98 3.39
N VAL A 63 4.13 -7.80 4.68
CA VAL A 63 3.31 -8.76 5.45
C VAL A 63 1.95 -8.96 4.78
N SER A 64 1.29 -7.88 4.37
CA SER A 64 -0.01 -7.94 3.71
C SER A 64 0.05 -8.64 2.35
N VAL A 65 1.11 -8.42 1.56
CA VAL A 65 1.31 -9.07 0.26
C VAL A 65 1.67 -10.55 0.45
N ASP A 66 2.50 -10.90 1.43
CA ASP A 66 2.84 -12.30 1.74
C ASP A 66 1.60 -13.10 2.14
N ASP A 67 0.70 -12.53 2.96
CA ASP A 67 -0.59 -13.14 3.31
C ASP A 67 -1.48 -13.36 2.07
N LEU A 68 -1.44 -12.42 1.11
CA LEU A 68 -2.17 -12.52 -0.15
C LEU A 68 -1.64 -13.64 -1.06
N ILE A 69 -0.33 -13.87 -1.03
CA ILE A 69 0.36 -14.83 -1.89
C ILE A 69 0.33 -16.25 -1.30
N SER A 70 0.24 -16.39 0.02
CA SER A 70 0.26 -17.68 0.72
C SER A 70 -0.97 -18.56 0.48
N THR A 71 -2.02 -18.02 -0.13
CA THR A 71 -3.22 -18.78 -0.49
C THR A 71 -2.87 -19.85 -1.54
N ASN A 72 -3.05 -21.12 -1.22
CA ASN A 72 -2.72 -22.29 -2.07
C ASN A 72 -3.40 -22.21 -3.44
N THR A 73 -2.60 -22.24 -4.51
CA THR A 73 -3.02 -22.00 -5.89
C THR A 73 -3.20 -23.29 -6.73
N SER A 74 -3.40 -24.45 -6.13
CA SER A 74 -3.37 -25.71 -6.87
C SER A 74 -4.57 -25.99 -7.81
N GLU A 75 -5.68 -25.26 -7.69
CA GLU A 75 -6.89 -25.40 -8.55
C GLU A 75 -7.64 -24.07 -8.73
N ILE A 76 -6.94 -22.95 -8.85
CA ILE A 76 -7.59 -21.61 -8.83
C ILE A 76 -7.83 -21.14 -10.24
N ASP A 77 -9.04 -20.62 -10.49
CA ASP A 77 -9.34 -19.71 -11.56
C ASP A 77 -8.38 -18.50 -11.47
N GLU A 78 -7.41 -18.43 -12.38
CA GLU A 78 -6.37 -17.39 -12.37
C GLU A 78 -6.97 -15.99 -12.54
N GLU A 79 -8.10 -15.85 -13.24
CA GLU A 79 -8.82 -14.58 -13.41
C GLU A 79 -9.43 -14.12 -12.08
N ALA A 80 -10.10 -15.02 -11.35
CA ALA A 80 -10.65 -14.74 -10.03
C ALA A 80 -9.52 -14.42 -9.01
N HIS A 81 -8.41 -15.14 -9.08
CA HIS A 81 -7.26 -14.90 -8.23
C HIS A 81 -6.63 -13.52 -8.49
N LEU A 82 -6.43 -13.16 -9.76
CA LEU A 82 -5.92 -11.85 -10.17
C LEU A 82 -6.86 -10.72 -9.68
N SER A 83 -8.17 -10.89 -9.87
CA SER A 83 -9.18 -9.94 -9.37
C SER A 83 -9.08 -9.75 -7.87
N ASN A 84 -8.93 -10.84 -7.10
CA ASN A 84 -8.77 -10.78 -5.65
C ASN A 84 -7.47 -10.08 -5.24
N LEU A 85 -6.35 -10.36 -5.89
CA LEU A 85 -5.07 -9.70 -5.63
C LEU A 85 -5.18 -8.19 -5.86
N ILE A 86 -5.72 -7.76 -6.99
CA ILE A 86 -5.92 -6.36 -7.31
C ILE A 86 -6.84 -5.69 -6.28
N MET A 87 -7.96 -6.32 -5.94
CA MET A 87 -8.92 -5.77 -5.00
C MET A 87 -8.32 -5.56 -3.60
N LYS A 88 -7.63 -6.56 -3.08
CA LYS A 88 -6.96 -6.51 -1.79
C LYS A 88 -5.84 -5.46 -1.78
N THR A 89 -5.07 -5.36 -2.86
CA THR A 89 -4.03 -4.33 -3.01
C THR A 89 -4.61 -2.92 -3.05
N CYS A 90 -5.69 -2.72 -3.76
CA CYS A 90 -6.39 -1.43 -3.79
C CYS A 90 -6.89 -1.03 -2.40
N ARG A 91 -7.45 -1.98 -1.64
CA ARG A 91 -7.85 -1.74 -0.24
C ARG A 91 -6.65 -1.41 0.65
N LEU A 92 -5.55 -2.16 0.52
CA LEU A 92 -4.32 -1.91 1.25
C LEU A 92 -3.78 -0.50 0.96
N SER A 93 -3.67 -0.13 -0.32
CA SER A 93 -3.19 1.20 -0.74
C SER A 93 -4.07 2.32 -0.18
N TYR A 94 -5.39 2.17 -0.25
CA TYR A 94 -6.33 3.13 0.32
C TYR A 94 -6.16 3.27 1.84
N THR A 95 -6.07 2.13 2.55
CA THR A 95 -5.87 2.10 4.01
C THR A 95 -4.56 2.78 4.41
N VAL A 96 -3.47 2.53 3.70
CA VAL A 96 -2.17 3.18 3.93
C VAL A 96 -2.31 4.71 3.82
N CYS A 97 -2.93 5.18 2.75
CA CYS A 97 -3.13 6.62 2.55
C CYS A 97 -4.07 7.23 3.59
N ASN A 98 -5.14 6.53 3.94
CA ASN A 98 -6.16 7.04 4.86
C ASN A 98 -5.71 7.03 6.33
N GLU A 99 -5.04 5.96 6.78
CA GLU A 99 -4.73 5.77 8.20
C GLU A 99 -3.34 6.26 8.61
N PHE A 100 -2.35 6.21 7.71
CA PHE A 100 -0.97 6.50 8.08
C PHE A 100 -0.48 7.82 7.51
N ILE A 101 -0.75 8.11 6.24
CA ILE A 101 -0.21 9.28 5.55
C ILE A 101 -1.11 10.49 5.78
N GLY A 102 -2.40 10.32 5.54
CA GLY A 102 -3.40 11.39 5.53
C GLY A 102 -3.56 12.03 4.15
N TRP A 103 -4.80 12.17 3.68
CA TRP A 103 -5.12 12.73 2.38
C TRP A 103 -4.70 14.19 2.23
N ASP A 104 -4.70 14.97 3.31
CA ASP A 104 -4.27 16.37 3.30
C ASP A 104 -2.77 16.47 2.97
N PHE A 105 -1.93 15.61 3.56
CA PHE A 105 -0.52 15.55 3.21
C PHE A 105 -0.30 15.20 1.74
N ILE A 106 -1.09 14.27 1.19
CA ILE A 106 -0.99 13.87 -0.22
C ILE A 106 -1.35 15.02 -1.16
N ARG A 107 -2.31 15.87 -0.76
CA ARG A 107 -2.77 17.01 -1.58
C ARG A 107 -1.83 18.21 -1.53
N GLU A 108 -1.28 18.52 -0.36
CA GLU A 108 -0.65 19.81 -0.08
C GLU A 108 0.87 19.83 -0.30
N SER A 109 1.52 18.67 -0.31
CA SER A 109 2.97 18.60 -0.28
C SER A 109 3.58 18.28 -1.63
N THR A 110 4.25 19.26 -2.23
CA THR A 110 5.14 19.04 -3.39
C THR A 110 6.31 18.11 -3.05
N ASN A 111 6.79 18.13 -1.80
CA ASN A 111 7.89 17.26 -1.33
C ASN A 111 7.47 15.83 -1.10
N SER A 112 6.16 15.55 -0.94
CA SER A 112 5.65 14.18 -0.78
C SER A 112 5.54 13.41 -2.09
N GLN A 113 5.60 14.08 -3.23
CA GLN A 113 5.40 13.44 -4.53
C GLN A 113 6.45 12.37 -4.81
N ASP A 114 7.73 12.64 -4.53
CA ASP A 114 8.80 11.66 -4.74
C ASP A 114 8.68 10.49 -3.76
N PHE A 115 8.36 10.76 -2.51
CA PHE A 115 8.12 9.72 -1.50
C PHE A 115 6.96 8.80 -1.92
N LEU A 116 5.81 9.36 -2.27
CA LEU A 116 4.62 8.62 -2.69
C LEU A 116 4.85 7.86 -4.00
N LYS A 117 5.60 8.46 -4.93
CA LYS A 117 5.99 7.82 -6.18
C LYS A 117 6.89 6.61 -5.93
N ASN A 118 7.91 6.75 -5.07
CA ASN A 118 8.80 5.65 -4.71
C ASN A 118 8.04 4.53 -4.02
N LEU A 119 7.21 4.84 -3.01
CA LEU A 119 6.36 3.86 -2.32
C LEU A 119 5.41 3.14 -3.31
N SER A 120 4.82 3.89 -4.24
CA SER A 120 3.94 3.34 -5.27
C SER A 120 4.68 2.40 -6.23
N ASN A 121 5.90 2.76 -6.63
CA ASN A 121 6.73 1.92 -7.50
C ASN A 121 7.15 0.64 -6.78
N GLU A 122 7.58 0.71 -5.52
CA GLU A 122 7.94 -0.48 -4.74
C GLU A 122 6.75 -1.43 -4.56
N LEU A 123 5.56 -0.89 -4.29
CA LEU A 123 4.33 -1.69 -4.22
C LEU A 123 4.00 -2.34 -5.58
N GLU A 124 4.15 -1.61 -6.67
CA GLU A 124 3.93 -2.13 -8.03
C GLU A 124 4.88 -3.29 -8.34
N GLU A 125 6.17 -3.18 -8.02
CA GLU A 125 7.15 -4.24 -8.23
C GLU A 125 6.85 -5.49 -7.37
N LEU A 126 6.44 -5.31 -6.11
CA LEU A 126 6.02 -6.43 -5.24
C LEU A 126 4.81 -7.17 -5.84
N LEU A 127 3.84 -6.44 -6.39
CA LEU A 127 2.67 -7.03 -7.03
C LEU A 127 3.02 -7.75 -8.33
N LEU A 128 3.84 -7.15 -9.18
CA LEU A 128 4.32 -7.78 -10.41
C LEU A 128 5.06 -9.08 -10.10
N ALA A 129 5.89 -9.10 -9.05
CA ALA A 129 6.55 -10.31 -8.59
C ALA A 129 5.55 -11.39 -8.15
N SER A 130 4.44 -11.01 -7.50
CA SER A 130 3.39 -11.94 -7.09
C SER A 130 2.62 -12.53 -8.28
N PHE A 131 2.39 -11.75 -9.33
CA PHE A 131 1.72 -12.24 -10.55
C PHE A 131 2.55 -13.26 -11.34
N ASN A 132 3.86 -13.31 -11.16
CA ASN A 132 4.70 -14.34 -11.79
C ASN A 132 4.32 -15.78 -11.40
N ARG A 133 3.48 -15.98 -10.38
CA ARG A 133 2.93 -17.28 -9.97
C ARG A 133 1.73 -17.74 -10.81
N LEU A 134 1.10 -16.82 -11.56
CA LEU A 134 -0.03 -17.11 -12.47
C LEU A 134 0.52 -17.74 -13.76
N LYS A 135 0.48 -19.06 -13.86
CA LYS A 135 1.19 -19.83 -14.89
C LYS A 135 0.68 -19.54 -16.30
N SER A 136 -0.64 -19.51 -16.48
CA SER A 136 -1.27 -19.30 -17.79
C SER A 136 -1.19 -17.84 -18.23
N ILE A 137 -1.52 -16.92 -17.33
CA ILE A 137 -1.51 -15.48 -17.63
C ILE A 137 -0.07 -14.99 -17.88
N ARG A 138 0.93 -15.55 -17.19
CA ARG A 138 2.34 -15.20 -17.39
C ARG A 138 2.86 -15.49 -18.81
N GLN A 139 2.28 -16.45 -19.51
CA GLN A 139 2.72 -16.83 -20.87
C GLN A 139 2.22 -15.85 -21.94
N MET A 140 1.40 -14.87 -21.58
CA MET A 140 0.86 -13.89 -22.51
C MET A 140 1.92 -12.91 -22.99
N ASP A 141 1.82 -12.51 -24.25
CA ASP A 141 2.63 -11.43 -24.80
C ASP A 141 2.42 -10.13 -24.00
N ASN A 142 3.53 -9.42 -23.76
CA ASN A 142 3.51 -8.16 -23.02
C ASN A 142 2.92 -8.26 -21.60
N PHE A 143 3.04 -9.44 -20.95
CA PHE A 143 2.50 -9.70 -19.62
C PHE A 143 2.77 -8.56 -18.62
N HIS A 144 4.02 -8.14 -18.45
CA HIS A 144 4.36 -7.07 -17.49
C HIS A 144 3.69 -5.74 -17.82
N GLN A 145 3.60 -5.38 -19.10
CA GLN A 145 2.93 -4.14 -19.52
C GLN A 145 1.43 -4.18 -19.22
N ARG A 146 0.79 -5.32 -19.46
CA ARG A 146 -0.64 -5.54 -19.19
C ARG A 146 -0.95 -5.51 -17.70
N MET A 147 -0.10 -6.14 -16.89
CA MET A 147 -0.25 -6.12 -15.42
C MET A 147 -0.01 -4.71 -14.85
N ARG A 148 0.99 -3.97 -15.35
CA ARG A 148 1.18 -2.56 -14.98
C ARG A 148 -0.02 -1.69 -15.35
N PHE A 149 -0.59 -1.88 -16.50
CA PHE A 149 -1.82 -1.20 -16.94
C PHE A 149 -2.96 -1.48 -15.93
N LEU A 150 -3.21 -2.74 -15.62
CA LEU A 150 -4.25 -3.16 -14.67
C LEU A 150 -4.06 -2.53 -13.28
N ILE A 151 -2.85 -2.61 -12.73
CA ILE A 151 -2.50 -1.99 -11.44
C ILE A 151 -2.74 -0.48 -11.48
N LYS A 152 -2.25 0.19 -12.51
CA LYS A 152 -2.34 1.65 -12.65
C LYS A 152 -3.79 2.12 -12.76
N CYS A 153 -4.59 1.49 -13.61
CA CYS A 153 -6.00 1.84 -13.77
C CYS A 153 -6.78 1.62 -12.47
N SER A 154 -6.62 0.44 -11.84
CA SER A 154 -7.29 0.10 -10.59
C SER A 154 -6.92 1.06 -9.46
N LYS A 155 -5.63 1.37 -9.31
CA LYS A 155 -5.14 2.33 -8.33
C LYS A 155 -5.75 3.72 -8.54
N ASN A 156 -5.71 4.25 -9.75
CA ASN A 156 -6.22 5.60 -10.01
C ASN A 156 -7.72 5.72 -9.73
N ILE A 157 -8.51 4.70 -10.07
CA ILE A 157 -9.94 4.67 -9.77
C ILE A 157 -10.16 4.66 -8.26
N VAL A 158 -9.46 3.79 -7.52
CA VAL A 158 -9.64 3.68 -6.06
C VAL A 158 -9.16 4.93 -5.34
N PHE A 159 -8.09 5.58 -5.80
CA PHE A 159 -7.67 6.86 -5.22
C PHE A 159 -8.71 7.96 -5.39
N SER A 160 -9.53 7.93 -6.45
CA SER A 160 -10.61 8.90 -6.63
C SER A 160 -11.66 8.85 -5.50
N PHE A 161 -11.79 7.70 -4.80
CA PHE A 161 -12.75 7.56 -3.70
C PHE A 161 -12.49 8.51 -2.54
N ALA A 162 -11.23 8.89 -2.32
CA ALA A 162 -10.86 9.90 -1.32
C ALA A 162 -11.46 11.29 -1.60
N PHE A 163 -11.82 11.56 -2.84
CA PHE A 163 -12.36 12.85 -3.28
C PHE A 163 -13.87 12.81 -3.54
N THR A 164 -14.42 11.62 -3.80
CA THR A 164 -15.82 11.42 -4.16
C THR A 164 -16.68 10.87 -3.03
N SER A 165 -16.05 10.40 -1.94
CA SER A 165 -16.74 9.87 -0.76
C SER A 165 -16.81 10.92 0.35
N VAL A 166 -17.97 11.06 0.98
CA VAL A 166 -18.17 11.95 2.15
C VAL A 166 -18.22 11.17 3.46
N SER A 167 -18.28 9.85 3.40
CA SER A 167 -18.35 8.97 4.57
C SER A 167 -17.67 7.62 4.30
N ASP A 168 -17.34 6.89 5.38
CA ASP A 168 -16.85 5.51 5.29
C ASP A 168 -17.84 4.56 4.62
N SER A 169 -19.15 4.87 4.73
CA SER A 169 -20.20 4.12 4.04
C SER A 169 -20.08 4.27 2.53
N ASP A 170 -19.82 5.48 2.05
CA ASP A 170 -19.65 5.73 0.62
C ASP A 170 -18.38 5.09 0.08
N VAL A 171 -17.29 5.13 0.85
CA VAL A 171 -16.05 4.41 0.50
C VAL A 171 -16.33 2.91 0.33
N ARG A 172 -17.07 2.30 1.28
CA ARG A 172 -17.44 0.88 1.16
C ARG A 172 -18.29 0.59 -0.08
N LYS A 173 -19.27 1.43 -0.39
CA LYS A 173 -20.11 1.32 -1.60
C LYS A 173 -19.27 1.43 -2.86
N ASN A 174 -18.35 2.41 -2.93
CA ASN A 174 -17.46 2.61 -4.05
C ASN A 174 -16.54 1.39 -4.28
N PHE A 175 -16.02 0.77 -3.21
CA PHE A 175 -15.26 -0.48 -3.33
C PHE A 175 -16.12 -1.65 -3.82
N VAL A 176 -17.38 -1.75 -3.41
CA VAL A 176 -18.31 -2.79 -3.90
C VAL A 176 -18.63 -2.58 -5.37
N SER A 177 -18.92 -1.34 -5.79
CA SER A 177 -19.16 -1.00 -7.20
C SER A 177 -17.91 -1.26 -8.05
N PHE A 178 -16.75 -0.83 -7.61
CA PHE A 178 -15.49 -1.12 -8.29
C PHE A 178 -15.30 -2.63 -8.51
N GLN A 179 -15.48 -3.42 -7.45
CA GLN A 179 -15.31 -4.88 -7.50
C GLN A 179 -16.28 -5.57 -8.46
N LYS A 180 -17.53 -5.11 -8.52
CA LYS A 180 -18.60 -5.78 -9.29
C LYS A 180 -18.75 -5.25 -10.71
N GLU A 181 -18.55 -3.94 -10.90
CA GLU A 181 -18.95 -3.23 -12.11
C GLU A 181 -17.76 -2.79 -12.96
N ILE A 182 -16.56 -2.64 -12.38
CA ILE A 182 -15.41 -2.10 -13.11
C ILE A 182 -14.27 -3.12 -13.21
N LEU A 183 -13.85 -3.70 -12.09
CA LEU A 183 -12.69 -4.59 -12.03
C LEU A 183 -12.77 -5.78 -12.99
N PRO A 184 -13.92 -6.46 -13.21
CA PRO A 184 -14.01 -7.56 -14.15
C PRO A 184 -13.66 -7.14 -15.58
N TYR A 185 -14.06 -5.94 -16.01
CA TYR A 185 -13.72 -5.43 -17.34
C TYR A 185 -12.24 -5.08 -17.46
N LEU A 186 -11.63 -4.51 -16.42
CA LEU A 186 -10.20 -4.20 -16.39
C LEU A 186 -9.36 -5.48 -16.44
N VAL A 187 -9.73 -6.49 -15.67
CA VAL A 187 -9.06 -7.79 -15.65
C VAL A 187 -9.20 -8.44 -17.03
N LYS A 188 -10.40 -8.51 -17.57
CA LYS A 188 -10.63 -9.07 -18.90
C LYS A 188 -9.82 -8.35 -19.97
N ALA A 189 -9.79 -7.02 -19.98
CA ALA A 189 -8.97 -6.23 -20.90
C ALA A 189 -7.46 -6.52 -20.75
N ALA A 190 -7.02 -6.83 -19.54
CA ALA A 190 -5.61 -7.14 -19.30
C ALA A 190 -5.22 -8.57 -19.70
N ILE A 191 -6.14 -9.55 -19.67
CA ILE A 191 -5.84 -10.97 -19.94
C ILE A 191 -6.37 -11.48 -21.28
N THR A 192 -7.26 -10.75 -21.96
CA THR A 192 -7.74 -11.13 -23.29
C THR A 192 -6.76 -10.61 -24.35
N ILE A 193 -6.46 -11.47 -25.32
CA ILE A 193 -5.60 -11.17 -26.48
C ILE A 193 -6.39 -10.36 -27.50
#